data_592f1e1c8e45ff10b721b3996a6c44d6
#
_entry.id   592f1e1c8e45ff10b721b3996a6c44d6
#
_cell.length_a   1.000
_cell.length_b   1.000
_cell.length_c   1.000
_cell.angle_alpha   90.00
_cell.angle_beta   90.00
_cell.angle_gamma   90.00
#
_symmetry.space_group_name_H-M   'P 1'
#
loop_
_entity.id
_entity.type
_entity.pdbx_description
1 polymer ?
#
loop_
_entity_poly.entity_id
_entity_poly.type
_entity_poly.pdbx_seq_one_letter_code
_entity_poly.pdbx_strand_id
1 'polypeptide(L)'
;VGSVVCFVGAIGAVLMVNMKMNMWLAILIMFVIGTLIGAFQGFWIAYVRIPPFIVTLAGMLAFRGLSNVVLQGMTVSIKDCTTFVNLFGGGADCYIPDFFGNGPINLTCVFAGVIAAVIFAVLQLKNRADKVKKGYEAPNMGSTIGKIVVIAAVILAFSYRLAQHKGIPSVLIWVLIVIMVYGYITSNTTVGRYFYAVGGNEKATKLSGINTNKVYFLAYMNMGFLAALAGMVTIARMTSAQPTYGQNYEMDAIGSCFIGGASAYGGTGTVPGVIVGAVLMGVIKI
;
A
#
# COMPACT_ATOMS: atom_id res chain seq x y z
N VAL A 1 3.06 12.66 -2.68
CA VAL A 1 3.02 11.20 -3.00
C VAL A 1 2.93 11.01 -4.51
N GLY A 2 1.87 11.48 -5.18
CA GLY A 2 1.62 11.21 -6.60
C GLY A 2 2.75 11.62 -7.55
N SER A 3 3.43 12.76 -7.32
CA SER A 3 4.59 13.17 -8.11
C SER A 3 5.81 12.25 -7.93
N VAL A 4 6.01 11.69 -6.72
CA VAL A 4 7.07 10.71 -6.46
C VAL A 4 6.74 9.38 -7.15
N VAL A 5 5.47 8.95 -7.10
CA VAL A 5 4.96 7.79 -7.86
C VAL A 5 5.27 7.93 -9.35
N CYS A 6 4.95 9.10 -9.93
CA CYS A 6 5.22 9.41 -11.33
C CYS A 6 6.74 9.38 -11.64
N PHE A 7 7.54 10.06 -10.83
CA PHE A 7 8.99 10.18 -11.05
C PHE A 7 9.72 8.85 -10.95
N VAL A 8 9.42 8.07 -9.91
CA VAL A 8 10.00 6.72 -9.78
C VAL A 8 9.56 5.81 -10.92
N GLY A 9 8.28 5.89 -11.32
CA GLY A 9 7.77 5.16 -12.48
C GLY A 9 8.46 5.58 -13.79
N ALA A 10 8.67 6.88 -14.00
CA ALA A 10 9.38 7.41 -15.16
C ALA A 10 10.81 6.86 -15.24
N ILE A 11 11.56 6.89 -14.13
CA ILE A 11 12.92 6.32 -14.07
C ILE A 11 12.88 4.83 -14.36
N GLY A 12 11.97 4.06 -13.75
CA GLY A 12 11.84 2.64 -13.98
C GLY A 12 11.60 2.29 -15.45
N ALA A 13 10.72 3.04 -16.13
CA ALA A 13 10.44 2.84 -17.54
C ALA A 13 11.68 3.13 -18.41
N VAL A 14 12.39 4.24 -18.17
CA VAL A 14 13.60 4.59 -18.91
C VAL A 14 14.72 3.56 -18.70
N LEU A 15 14.91 3.08 -17.46
CA LEU A 15 15.91 2.05 -17.16
C LEU A 15 15.61 0.73 -17.87
N MET A 16 14.36 0.30 -17.91
CA MET A 16 13.97 -0.97 -18.53
C MET A 16 13.90 -0.90 -20.04
N VAL A 17 13.40 0.20 -20.62
CA VAL A 17 13.15 0.31 -22.06
C VAL A 17 14.36 0.90 -22.78
N ASN A 18 14.84 2.08 -22.34
CA ASN A 18 15.90 2.80 -23.06
C ASN A 18 17.30 2.21 -22.76
N MET A 19 17.54 1.87 -21.48
CA MET A 19 18.82 1.31 -21.06
C MET A 19 18.86 -0.23 -21.11
N LYS A 20 17.73 -0.89 -21.40
CA LYS A 20 17.60 -2.36 -21.46
C LYS A 20 18.18 -3.07 -20.22
N MET A 21 18.04 -2.43 -19.07
CA MET A 21 18.59 -2.91 -17.80
C MET A 21 17.79 -4.12 -17.29
N ASN A 22 18.45 -5.00 -16.54
CA ASN A 22 17.78 -6.13 -15.89
C ASN A 22 16.63 -5.63 -14.98
N MET A 23 15.47 -6.25 -15.11
CA MET A 23 14.26 -5.91 -14.37
C MET A 23 14.48 -5.83 -12.84
N TRP A 24 15.20 -6.80 -12.27
CA TRP A 24 15.43 -6.85 -10.82
C TRP A 24 16.29 -5.67 -10.35
N LEU A 25 17.27 -5.29 -11.14
CA LEU A 25 18.11 -4.13 -10.84
C LEU A 25 17.31 -2.82 -10.96
N ALA A 26 16.43 -2.71 -11.97
CA ALA A 26 15.54 -1.56 -12.11
C ALA A 26 14.60 -1.44 -10.92
N ILE A 27 13.99 -2.53 -10.44
CA ILE A 27 13.13 -2.55 -9.25
C ILE A 27 13.90 -2.08 -8.02
N LEU A 28 15.12 -2.58 -7.81
CA LEU A 28 15.95 -2.17 -6.67
C LEU A 28 16.27 -0.67 -6.73
N ILE A 29 16.66 -0.16 -7.90
CA ILE A 29 16.92 1.28 -8.11
C ILE A 29 15.67 2.11 -7.83
N MET A 30 14.50 1.69 -8.28
CA MET A 30 13.23 2.37 -8.01
C MET A 30 12.95 2.47 -6.51
N PHE A 31 13.15 1.39 -5.76
CA PHE A 31 12.99 1.41 -4.29
C PHE A 31 14.00 2.34 -3.61
N VAL A 32 15.26 2.29 -4.03
CA VAL A 32 16.31 3.15 -3.48
C VAL A 32 15.99 4.63 -3.74
N ILE A 33 15.64 4.99 -4.97
CA ILE A 33 15.31 6.37 -5.34
C ILE A 33 14.09 6.87 -4.56
N GLY A 34 13.00 6.09 -4.50
CA GLY A 34 11.81 6.48 -3.73
C GLY A 34 12.11 6.68 -2.25
N THR A 35 12.90 5.77 -1.66
CA THR A 35 13.32 5.87 -0.26
C THR A 35 14.21 7.10 -0.02
N LEU A 36 15.15 7.39 -0.92
CA LEU A 36 16.02 8.58 -0.84
C LEU A 36 15.22 9.87 -0.97
N ILE A 37 14.22 9.93 -1.86
CA ILE A 37 13.32 11.09 -1.97
C ILE A 37 12.55 11.29 -0.67
N GLY A 38 12.02 10.22 -0.10
CA GLY A 38 11.34 10.27 1.21
C GLY A 38 12.28 10.72 2.33
N ALA A 39 13.51 10.22 2.36
CA ALA A 39 14.54 10.63 3.32
C ALA A 39 14.93 12.10 3.13
N PHE A 40 15.10 12.57 1.89
CA PHE A 40 15.39 13.97 1.59
C PHE A 40 14.29 14.90 2.11
N GLN A 41 13.03 14.63 1.80
CA GLN A 41 11.91 15.42 2.33
C GLN A 41 11.80 15.31 3.86
N GLY A 42 11.98 14.10 4.40
CA GLY A 42 11.97 13.84 5.83
C GLY A 42 13.06 14.60 6.58
N PHE A 43 14.24 14.79 5.99
CA PHE A 43 15.33 15.58 6.58
C PHE A 43 14.92 17.05 6.82
N TRP A 44 14.36 17.71 5.79
CA TRP A 44 13.92 19.10 5.90
C TRP A 44 12.81 19.28 6.94
N ILE A 45 11.88 18.32 7.02
CA ILE A 45 10.76 18.38 7.94
C ILE A 45 11.20 18.05 9.38
N ALA A 46 11.97 16.97 9.56
CA ALA A 46 12.29 16.46 10.88
C ALA A 46 13.41 17.22 11.58
N TYR A 47 14.46 17.60 10.86
CA TYR A 47 15.66 18.20 11.44
C TYR A 47 15.72 19.70 11.24
N VAL A 48 15.36 20.21 10.07
CA VAL A 48 15.34 21.67 9.79
C VAL A 48 14.04 22.32 10.29
N ARG A 49 12.99 21.50 10.55
CA ARG A 49 11.69 21.96 11.07
C ARG A 49 10.91 22.87 10.13
N ILE A 50 11.09 22.72 8.82
CA ILE A 50 10.26 23.39 7.85
C ILE A 50 8.85 22.76 7.89
N PRO A 51 7.78 23.56 7.80
CA PRO A 51 6.42 23.04 7.79
C PRO A 51 6.22 21.95 6.69
N PRO A 52 5.66 20.79 7.03
CA PRO A 52 5.53 19.67 6.10
C PRO A 52 4.84 20.02 4.78
N PHE A 53 3.84 20.88 4.84
CA PHE A 53 3.09 21.34 3.65
C PHE A 53 4.00 22.02 2.62
N ILE A 54 4.92 22.89 3.07
CA ILE A 54 5.83 23.63 2.18
C ILE A 54 6.79 22.66 1.49
N VAL A 55 7.44 21.77 2.26
CA VAL A 55 8.41 20.81 1.72
C VAL A 55 7.76 19.85 0.73
N THR A 56 6.58 19.32 1.07
CA THR A 56 5.88 18.34 0.22
C THR A 56 5.32 18.99 -1.03
N LEU A 57 4.84 20.24 -0.96
CA LEU A 57 4.34 20.98 -2.12
C LEU A 57 5.49 21.36 -3.08
N ALA A 58 6.62 21.85 -2.54
CA ALA A 58 7.82 22.11 -3.33
C ALA A 58 8.33 20.80 -4.00
N GLY A 59 8.37 19.71 -3.24
CA GLY A 59 8.72 18.39 -3.77
C GLY A 59 7.74 17.91 -4.84
N MET A 60 6.45 18.18 -4.71
CA MET A 60 5.45 17.83 -5.72
C MET A 60 5.76 18.52 -7.06
N LEU A 61 6.04 19.81 -7.05
CA LEU A 61 6.36 20.57 -8.26
C LEU A 61 7.71 20.12 -8.84
N ALA A 62 8.74 19.97 -8.02
CA ALA A 62 10.07 19.56 -8.45
C ALA A 62 10.05 18.16 -9.10
N PHE A 63 9.48 17.15 -8.43
CA PHE A 63 9.44 15.79 -8.98
C PHE A 63 8.49 15.66 -10.17
N ARG A 64 7.46 16.50 -10.28
CA ARG A 64 6.61 16.58 -11.48
C ARG A 64 7.40 17.13 -12.67
N GLY A 65 8.15 18.20 -12.47
CA GLY A 65 9.04 18.77 -13.49
C GLY A 65 10.13 17.77 -13.92
N LEU A 66 10.78 17.13 -12.95
CA LEU A 66 11.81 16.10 -13.23
C LEU A 66 11.24 14.89 -13.98
N SER A 67 10.01 14.46 -13.68
CA SER A 67 9.35 13.37 -14.44
C SER A 67 9.20 13.75 -15.90
N ASN A 68 8.84 15.00 -16.18
CA ASN A 68 8.69 15.51 -17.55
C ASN A 68 10.03 15.56 -18.28
N VAL A 69 11.10 15.96 -17.58
CA VAL A 69 12.47 15.97 -18.16
C VAL A 69 12.94 14.55 -18.45
N VAL A 70 12.77 13.61 -17.52
CA VAL A 70 13.21 12.20 -17.70
C VAL A 70 12.49 11.53 -18.86
N LEU A 71 11.20 11.79 -19.03
CA LEU A 71 10.39 11.24 -20.13
C LEU A 71 10.42 12.10 -21.39
N GLN A 72 11.09 13.26 -21.38
CA GLN A 72 11.14 14.20 -22.49
C GLN A 72 9.73 14.61 -23.00
N GLY A 73 8.77 14.68 -22.09
CA GLY A 73 7.37 14.98 -22.42
C GLY A 73 6.61 13.85 -23.12
N MET A 74 7.27 12.72 -23.40
CA MET A 74 6.68 11.62 -24.16
C MET A 74 6.21 10.47 -23.25
N THR A 75 5.36 9.61 -23.81
CA THR A 75 4.95 8.37 -23.15
C THR A 75 5.92 7.26 -23.53
N VAL A 76 6.50 6.61 -22.54
CA VAL A 76 7.37 5.44 -22.73
C VAL A 76 6.55 4.16 -22.47
N SER A 77 6.39 3.33 -23.50
CA SER A 77 5.70 2.02 -23.39
C SER A 77 6.62 0.98 -22.78
N ILE A 78 6.10 0.20 -21.79
CA ILE A 78 6.81 -0.91 -21.15
C ILE A 78 6.18 -2.27 -21.50
N LYS A 79 5.37 -2.35 -22.56
CA LYS A 79 4.68 -3.58 -22.96
C LYS A 79 5.64 -4.75 -23.19
N ASP A 80 6.85 -4.46 -23.67
CA ASP A 80 7.86 -5.48 -23.97
C ASP A 80 8.48 -6.08 -22.69
N CYS A 81 8.33 -5.41 -21.54
CA CYS A 81 8.77 -5.89 -20.24
C CYS A 81 7.68 -6.79 -19.58
N THR A 82 7.28 -7.87 -20.27
CA THR A 82 6.17 -8.73 -19.88
C THR A 82 6.28 -9.25 -18.44
N THR A 83 7.45 -9.68 -18.01
CA THR A 83 7.69 -10.20 -16.65
C THR A 83 7.41 -9.14 -15.59
N PHE A 84 7.85 -7.89 -15.80
CA PHE A 84 7.60 -6.78 -14.87
C PHE A 84 6.11 -6.44 -14.83
N VAL A 85 5.49 -6.35 -16.02
CA VAL A 85 4.07 -6.01 -16.16
C VAL A 85 3.19 -7.06 -15.48
N ASN A 86 3.49 -8.35 -15.67
CA ASN A 86 2.74 -9.45 -15.05
C ASN A 86 2.96 -9.49 -13.52
N LEU A 87 4.17 -9.23 -13.05
CA LEU A 87 4.50 -9.22 -11.61
C LEU A 87 3.72 -8.15 -10.84
N PHE A 88 3.57 -6.95 -11.41
CA PHE A 88 2.90 -5.81 -10.78
C PHE A 88 1.45 -5.58 -11.25
N GLY A 89 0.91 -6.49 -12.07
CA GLY A 89 -0.54 -6.57 -12.33
C GLY A 89 -1.08 -5.76 -13.50
N GLY A 90 -0.28 -5.55 -14.56
CA GLY A 90 -0.69 -4.79 -15.75
C GLY A 90 -0.91 -5.60 -17.02
N GLY A 91 -0.43 -6.83 -17.11
CA GLY A 91 -0.52 -7.65 -18.33
C GLY A 91 -1.81 -8.46 -18.45
N ALA A 92 -2.02 -9.06 -19.61
CA ALA A 92 -3.12 -10.01 -19.85
C ALA A 92 -2.99 -11.27 -18.98
N ASP A 93 -1.74 -11.64 -18.63
CA ASP A 93 -1.39 -12.82 -17.83
C ASP A 93 -0.96 -12.44 -16.41
N CYS A 94 -1.42 -11.29 -15.90
CA CYS A 94 -1.13 -10.82 -14.54
C CYS A 94 -1.96 -11.56 -13.46
N TYR A 95 -2.66 -12.60 -13.84
CA TYR A 95 -3.45 -13.42 -12.93
C TYR A 95 -2.67 -14.67 -12.54
N ILE A 96 -2.91 -15.13 -11.31
CA ILE A 96 -2.33 -16.40 -10.85
C ILE A 96 -2.91 -17.52 -11.70
N PRO A 97 -2.06 -18.35 -12.36
CA PRO A 97 -2.53 -19.48 -13.15
C PRO A 97 -3.27 -20.48 -12.26
N ASP A 98 -4.20 -21.22 -12.86
CA ASP A 98 -4.88 -22.31 -12.17
C ASP A 98 -3.94 -23.52 -12.06
N PHE A 99 -3.57 -23.87 -10.81
CA PHE A 99 -2.71 -25.02 -10.52
C PHE A 99 -3.50 -26.35 -10.37
N PHE A 100 -4.82 -26.27 -10.22
CA PHE A 100 -5.66 -27.41 -9.87
C PHE A 100 -6.65 -27.85 -10.96
N GLY A 101 -6.80 -27.07 -12.03
CA GLY A 101 -7.73 -27.43 -13.09
C GLY A 101 -7.63 -26.57 -14.34
N ASN A 102 -8.11 -27.12 -15.48
CA ASN A 102 -8.23 -26.43 -16.76
C ASN A 102 -9.70 -26.07 -17.06
N GLY A 103 -10.52 -25.88 -16.02
CA GLY A 103 -11.95 -25.60 -16.16
C GLY A 103 -12.25 -24.10 -16.37
N PRO A 104 -13.53 -23.76 -16.61
CA PRO A 104 -13.96 -22.36 -16.78
C PRO A 104 -13.87 -21.53 -15.49
N ILE A 105 -13.65 -22.17 -14.36
CA ILE A 105 -13.53 -21.53 -13.04
C ILE A 105 -12.12 -21.80 -12.49
N ASN A 106 -11.44 -20.74 -12.09
CA ASN A 106 -10.10 -20.85 -11.49
C ASN A 106 -10.20 -21.43 -10.07
N LEU A 107 -9.93 -22.76 -9.95
CA LEU A 107 -9.99 -23.48 -8.67
C LEU A 107 -8.98 -22.95 -7.65
N THR A 108 -7.81 -22.52 -8.08
CA THR A 108 -6.78 -21.93 -7.20
C THR A 108 -7.34 -20.71 -6.45
N CYS A 109 -8.14 -19.88 -7.11
CA CYS A 109 -8.78 -18.72 -6.51
C CYS A 109 -9.81 -19.12 -5.44
N VAL A 110 -10.61 -20.13 -5.70
CA VAL A 110 -11.60 -20.64 -4.74
C VAL A 110 -10.91 -21.22 -3.51
N PHE A 111 -9.87 -22.04 -3.70
CA PHE A 111 -9.07 -22.60 -2.60
C PHE A 111 -8.41 -21.50 -1.77
N ALA A 112 -7.84 -20.48 -2.40
CA ALA A 112 -7.26 -19.34 -1.69
C ALA A 112 -8.32 -18.60 -0.84
N GLY A 113 -9.54 -18.43 -1.38
CA GLY A 113 -10.66 -17.83 -0.65
C GLY A 113 -11.08 -18.68 0.56
N VAL A 114 -11.18 -19.99 0.39
CA VAL A 114 -11.50 -20.91 1.51
C VAL A 114 -10.42 -20.86 2.58
N ILE A 115 -9.15 -20.92 2.20
CA ILE A 115 -8.01 -20.82 3.13
C ILE A 115 -8.06 -19.48 3.90
N ALA A 116 -8.30 -18.36 3.20
CA ALA A 116 -8.41 -17.05 3.84
C ALA A 116 -9.57 -16.99 4.84
N ALA A 117 -10.73 -17.54 4.50
CA ALA A 117 -11.89 -17.61 5.39
C ALA A 117 -11.62 -18.46 6.64
N VAL A 118 -10.95 -19.61 6.47
CA VAL A 118 -10.56 -20.49 7.58
C VAL A 118 -9.53 -19.81 8.49
N ILE A 119 -8.49 -19.19 7.91
CA ILE A 119 -7.49 -18.43 8.69
C ILE A 119 -8.18 -17.33 9.50
N PHE A 120 -9.07 -16.56 8.88
CA PHE A 120 -9.82 -15.51 9.57
C PHE A 120 -10.66 -16.07 10.73
N ALA A 121 -11.38 -17.17 10.51
CA ALA A 121 -12.18 -17.82 11.55
C ALA A 121 -11.31 -18.28 12.73
N VAL A 122 -10.19 -18.95 12.45
CA VAL A 122 -9.23 -19.44 13.48
C VAL A 122 -8.66 -18.25 14.27
N LEU A 123 -8.24 -17.17 13.59
CA LEU A 123 -7.71 -15.98 14.28
C LEU A 123 -8.74 -15.31 15.19
N GLN A 124 -10.00 -15.21 14.75
CA GLN A 124 -11.09 -14.64 15.57
C GLN A 124 -11.39 -15.50 16.81
N LEU A 125 -11.44 -16.81 16.63
CA LEU A 125 -11.65 -17.75 17.75
C LEU A 125 -10.49 -17.70 18.75
N LYS A 126 -9.24 -17.68 18.23
CA LYS A 126 -8.04 -17.57 19.08
C LYS A 126 -8.02 -16.25 19.85
N ASN A 127 -8.27 -15.12 19.20
CA ASN A 127 -8.33 -13.82 19.85
C ASN A 127 -9.41 -13.76 20.94
N ARG A 128 -10.55 -14.42 20.72
CA ARG A 128 -11.60 -14.54 21.74
C ARG A 128 -11.14 -15.41 22.91
N ALA A 129 -10.53 -16.57 22.63
CA ALA A 129 -10.01 -17.47 23.66
C ALA A 129 -8.94 -16.78 24.53
N ASP A 130 -8.04 -16.01 23.92
CA ASP A 130 -7.00 -15.26 24.62
C ASP A 130 -7.59 -14.13 25.50
N LYS A 131 -8.68 -13.48 25.07
CA LYS A 131 -9.38 -12.49 25.89
C LYS A 131 -10.03 -13.14 27.11
N VAL A 132 -10.72 -14.26 26.92
CA VAL A 132 -11.33 -15.03 28.02
C VAL A 132 -10.27 -15.50 29.02
N LYS A 133 -9.13 -16.04 28.54
CA LYS A 133 -8.01 -16.44 29.41
C LYS A 133 -7.43 -15.31 30.24
N LYS A 134 -7.42 -14.09 29.69
CA LYS A 134 -6.87 -12.90 30.37
C LYS A 134 -7.90 -12.20 31.26
N GLY A 135 -9.11 -12.73 31.39
CA GLY A 135 -10.18 -12.14 32.23
C GLY A 135 -10.81 -10.86 31.66
N TYR A 136 -10.59 -10.57 30.35
CA TYR A 136 -11.24 -9.45 29.70
C TYR A 136 -12.66 -9.82 29.27
N GLU A 137 -13.55 -8.81 29.23
CA GLU A 137 -14.89 -8.97 28.63
C GLU A 137 -14.75 -9.44 27.17
N ALA A 138 -15.19 -10.65 26.90
CA ALA A 138 -15.21 -11.22 25.55
C ALA A 138 -16.59 -11.05 24.92
N PRO A 139 -16.69 -10.72 23.63
CA PRO A 139 -17.96 -10.64 22.93
C PRO A 139 -18.72 -11.96 23.04
N ASN A 140 -20.04 -11.88 23.07
CA ASN A 140 -20.92 -13.05 23.15
C ASN A 140 -20.59 -14.05 22.02
N MET A 141 -20.66 -15.35 22.30
CA MET A 141 -20.29 -16.40 21.32
C MET A 141 -21.09 -16.23 20.01
N GLY A 142 -22.39 -15.94 20.11
CA GLY A 142 -23.25 -15.71 18.97
C GLY A 142 -22.80 -14.52 18.10
N SER A 143 -22.39 -13.41 18.72
CA SER A 143 -21.88 -12.24 18.01
C SER A 143 -20.54 -12.55 17.27
N THR A 144 -19.66 -13.35 17.89
CA THR A 144 -18.41 -13.75 17.27
C THR A 144 -18.64 -14.67 16.08
N ILE A 145 -19.51 -15.67 16.22
CA ILE A 145 -19.89 -16.58 15.13
C ILE A 145 -20.58 -15.81 14.01
N GLY A 146 -21.52 -14.92 14.34
CA GLY A 146 -22.19 -14.07 13.35
C GLY A 146 -21.21 -13.24 12.50
N LYS A 147 -20.22 -12.61 13.14
CA LYS A 147 -19.13 -11.88 12.44
C LYS A 147 -18.32 -12.79 11.55
N ILE A 148 -17.94 -13.98 12.02
CA ILE A 148 -17.15 -14.95 11.23
C ILE A 148 -17.94 -15.37 9.99
N VAL A 149 -19.23 -15.73 10.14
CA VAL A 149 -20.08 -16.18 9.04
C VAL A 149 -20.25 -15.08 7.99
N VAL A 150 -20.56 -13.85 8.40
CA VAL A 150 -20.76 -12.73 7.47
C VAL A 150 -19.47 -12.43 6.70
N ILE A 151 -18.34 -12.33 7.40
CA ILE A 151 -17.05 -12.00 6.73
C ILE A 151 -16.58 -13.17 5.86
N ALA A 152 -16.72 -14.42 6.29
CA ALA A 152 -16.40 -15.58 5.48
C ALA A 152 -17.29 -15.65 4.22
N ALA A 153 -18.59 -15.36 4.32
CA ALA A 153 -19.48 -15.30 3.18
C ALA A 153 -19.05 -14.22 2.17
N VAL A 154 -18.64 -13.04 2.65
CA VAL A 154 -18.12 -11.96 1.78
C VAL A 154 -16.83 -12.39 1.09
N ILE A 155 -15.87 -12.99 1.83
CA ILE A 155 -14.61 -13.48 1.25
C ILE A 155 -14.87 -14.53 0.18
N LEU A 156 -15.74 -15.50 0.45
CA LEU A 156 -16.07 -16.57 -0.50
C LEU A 156 -16.82 -16.05 -1.73
N ALA A 157 -17.78 -15.14 -1.55
CA ALA A 157 -18.48 -14.50 -2.67
C ALA A 157 -17.52 -13.70 -3.57
N PHE A 158 -16.59 -12.97 -2.97
CA PHE A 158 -15.57 -12.21 -3.71
C PHE A 158 -14.60 -13.15 -4.45
N SER A 159 -14.11 -14.20 -3.77
CA SER A 159 -13.24 -15.21 -4.40
C SER A 159 -13.94 -15.94 -5.55
N TYR A 160 -15.22 -16.27 -5.40
CA TYR A 160 -16.00 -16.90 -6.45
C TYR A 160 -16.17 -15.98 -7.68
N ARG A 161 -16.44 -14.70 -7.46
CA ARG A 161 -16.50 -13.70 -8.54
C ARG A 161 -15.16 -13.55 -9.27
N LEU A 162 -14.04 -13.51 -8.54
CA LEU A 162 -12.71 -13.49 -9.15
C LEU A 162 -12.40 -14.77 -9.93
N ALA A 163 -12.83 -15.94 -9.41
CA ALA A 163 -12.62 -17.22 -10.07
C ALA A 163 -13.39 -17.35 -11.40
N GLN A 164 -14.54 -16.68 -11.52
CA GLN A 164 -15.31 -16.63 -12.77
C GLN A 164 -14.65 -15.77 -13.87
N HIS A 165 -13.74 -14.84 -13.50
CA HIS A 165 -13.04 -14.01 -14.48
C HIS A 165 -11.71 -14.66 -14.87
N LYS A 166 -10.61 -14.27 -14.32
CA LYS A 166 -9.27 -14.80 -14.66
C LYS A 166 -8.48 -15.26 -13.42
N GLY A 167 -9.08 -15.18 -12.25
CA GLY A 167 -8.44 -15.52 -10.99
C GLY A 167 -7.95 -14.31 -10.21
N ILE A 168 -6.97 -14.53 -9.32
CA ILE A 168 -6.44 -13.49 -8.41
C ILE A 168 -5.40 -12.64 -9.16
N PRO A 169 -5.61 -11.32 -9.28
CA PRO A 169 -4.60 -10.43 -9.88
C PRO A 169 -3.36 -10.31 -8.98
N SER A 170 -2.17 -10.29 -9.56
CA SER A 170 -0.90 -10.19 -8.82
C SER A 170 -0.80 -8.93 -7.94
N VAL A 171 -1.44 -7.83 -8.32
CA VAL A 171 -1.54 -6.60 -7.50
C VAL A 171 -2.15 -6.88 -6.14
N LEU A 172 -3.15 -7.76 -6.06
CA LEU A 172 -3.82 -8.07 -4.79
C LEU A 172 -2.87 -8.72 -3.79
N ILE A 173 -1.90 -9.51 -4.28
CA ILE A 173 -0.85 -10.09 -3.43
C ILE A 173 0.02 -8.98 -2.83
N TRP A 174 0.47 -8.02 -3.65
CA TRP A 174 1.27 -6.89 -3.16
C TRP A 174 0.52 -6.07 -2.11
N VAL A 175 -0.76 -5.80 -2.36
CA VAL A 175 -1.62 -5.10 -1.39
C VAL A 175 -1.74 -5.90 -0.09
N LEU A 176 -1.98 -7.22 -0.15
CA LEU A 176 -2.07 -8.07 1.03
C LEU A 176 -0.76 -8.11 1.83
N ILE A 177 0.40 -8.20 1.15
CA ILE A 177 1.71 -8.16 1.81
C ILE A 177 1.87 -6.84 2.56
N VAL A 178 1.58 -5.71 1.92
CA VAL A 178 1.67 -4.38 2.56
C VAL A 178 0.73 -4.30 3.76
N ILE A 179 -0.51 -4.75 3.63
CA ILE A 179 -1.49 -4.76 4.71
C ILE A 179 -1.01 -5.58 5.92
N MET A 180 -0.51 -6.79 5.67
CA MET A 180 -0.02 -7.67 6.75
C MET A 180 1.19 -7.07 7.44
N VAL A 181 2.18 -6.60 6.67
CA VAL A 181 3.42 -6.01 7.22
C VAL A 181 3.10 -4.75 8.02
N TYR A 182 2.36 -3.80 7.45
CA TYR A 182 2.04 -2.56 8.14
C TYR A 182 1.02 -2.73 9.26
N GLY A 183 0.08 -3.64 9.12
CA GLY A 183 -0.83 -4.03 10.20
C GLY A 183 -0.07 -4.58 11.41
N TYR A 184 0.94 -5.43 11.16
CA TYR A 184 1.81 -5.94 12.23
C TYR A 184 2.69 -4.85 12.83
N ILE A 185 3.36 -4.03 12.00
CA ILE A 185 4.26 -2.97 12.47
C ILE A 185 3.48 -1.96 13.34
N THR A 186 2.32 -1.52 12.90
CA THR A 186 1.54 -0.50 13.62
C THR A 186 0.95 -1.02 14.93
N SER A 187 0.52 -2.28 14.97
CA SER A 187 -0.18 -2.83 16.13
C SER A 187 0.76 -3.47 17.17
N ASN A 188 1.86 -4.08 16.72
CA ASN A 188 2.65 -4.97 17.59
C ASN A 188 4.09 -4.48 17.85
N THR A 189 4.57 -3.43 17.15
CA THR A 189 5.94 -2.98 17.33
C THR A 189 6.06 -1.67 18.10
N THR A 190 7.25 -1.42 18.66
CA THR A 190 7.58 -0.14 19.32
C THR A 190 7.56 1.02 18.34
N VAL A 191 7.94 0.78 17.08
CA VAL A 191 7.93 1.79 16.02
C VAL A 191 6.52 2.29 15.76
N GLY A 192 5.54 1.39 15.64
CA GLY A 192 4.13 1.75 15.49
C GLY A 192 3.64 2.59 16.68
N ARG A 193 3.94 2.17 17.92
CA ARG A 193 3.59 2.94 19.13
C ARG A 193 4.20 4.36 19.11
N TYR A 194 5.42 4.52 18.63
CA TYR A 194 6.04 5.83 18.53
C TYR A 194 5.35 6.74 17.52
N PHE A 195 4.90 6.21 16.38
CA PHE A 195 4.11 6.99 15.42
C PHE A 195 2.80 7.50 16.02
N TYR A 196 2.06 6.64 16.72
CA TYR A 196 0.84 7.05 17.40
C TYR A 196 1.08 8.05 18.54
N ALA A 197 2.12 7.82 19.34
CA ALA A 197 2.47 8.72 20.45
C ALA A 197 2.86 10.12 19.96
N VAL A 198 3.74 10.22 18.95
CA VAL A 198 4.16 11.50 18.36
C VAL A 198 2.97 12.21 17.70
N GLY A 199 2.11 11.47 16.99
CA GLY A 199 0.91 12.03 16.38
C GLY A 199 -0.12 12.51 17.40
N GLY A 200 -0.22 11.86 18.58
CA GLY A 200 -1.15 12.26 19.63
C GLY A 200 -0.67 13.48 20.43
N ASN A 201 0.57 13.48 20.88
CA ASN A 201 1.19 14.62 21.56
C ASN A 201 2.73 14.57 21.45
N GLU A 202 3.27 15.35 20.52
CA GLU A 202 4.71 15.41 20.28
C GLU A 202 5.50 15.87 21.53
N LYS A 203 4.99 16.89 22.25
CA LYS A 203 5.68 17.43 23.43
C LYS A 203 5.79 16.40 24.56
N ALA A 204 4.69 15.74 24.87
CA ALA A 204 4.68 14.67 25.89
C ALA A 204 5.59 13.50 25.49
N THR A 205 5.56 13.10 24.20
CA THR A 205 6.40 12.03 23.67
C THR A 205 7.89 12.37 23.76
N LYS A 206 8.26 13.61 23.47
CA LYS A 206 9.63 14.09 23.62
C LYS A 206 10.09 14.10 25.09
N LEU A 207 9.22 14.50 26.02
CA LEU A 207 9.50 14.46 27.46
C LEU A 207 9.68 13.02 27.97
N SER A 208 9.04 12.05 27.34
CA SER A 208 9.23 10.62 27.64
C SER A 208 10.53 10.03 27.06
N GLY A 209 11.43 10.86 26.51
CA GLY A 209 12.74 10.44 26.01
C GLY A 209 12.74 9.91 24.57
N ILE A 210 11.60 9.94 23.85
CA ILE A 210 11.52 9.48 22.47
C ILE A 210 12.01 10.58 21.52
N ASN A 211 12.92 10.24 20.61
CA ASN A 211 13.41 11.16 19.60
C ASN A 211 12.36 11.38 18.50
N THR A 212 11.55 12.42 18.65
CA THR A 212 10.46 12.76 17.70
C THR A 212 10.98 13.08 16.31
N ASN A 213 12.18 13.68 16.17
CA ASN A 213 12.78 13.97 14.86
C ASN A 213 13.03 12.69 14.06
N LYS A 214 13.58 11.66 14.72
CA LYS A 214 13.82 10.36 14.09
C LYS A 214 12.50 9.71 13.67
N VAL A 215 11.44 9.85 14.44
CA VAL A 215 10.12 9.29 14.10
C VAL A 215 9.55 9.98 12.86
N TYR A 216 9.59 11.32 12.79
CA TYR A 216 9.19 12.05 11.58
C TYR A 216 10.03 11.65 10.36
N PHE A 217 11.35 11.62 10.49
CA PHE A 217 12.25 11.23 9.41
C PHE A 217 11.89 9.84 8.85
N LEU A 218 11.71 8.86 9.73
CA LEU A 218 11.34 7.49 9.34
C LEU A 218 9.95 7.44 8.67
N ALA A 219 8.99 8.26 9.12
CA ALA A 219 7.66 8.31 8.51
C ALA A 219 7.73 8.76 7.04
N TYR A 220 8.45 9.85 6.75
CA TYR A 220 8.60 10.36 5.39
C TYR A 220 9.46 9.45 4.51
N MET A 221 10.52 8.88 5.06
CA MET A 221 11.35 7.91 4.35
C MET A 221 10.53 6.68 3.93
N ASN A 222 9.71 6.15 4.85
CA ASN A 222 8.81 5.04 4.58
C ASN A 222 7.73 5.40 3.56
N MET A 223 7.22 6.64 3.60
CA MET A 223 6.27 7.16 2.60
C MET A 223 6.87 7.14 1.19
N GLY A 224 8.16 7.50 1.05
CA GLY A 224 8.89 7.42 -0.21
C GLY A 224 9.04 5.99 -0.71
N PHE A 225 9.31 5.03 0.17
CA PHE A 225 9.38 3.60 -0.14
C PHE A 225 8.03 3.07 -0.67
N LEU A 226 6.93 3.38 0.00
CA LEU A 226 5.59 2.99 -0.45
C LEU A 226 5.19 3.68 -1.76
N ALA A 227 5.61 4.94 -1.96
CA ALA A 227 5.39 5.64 -3.22
C ALA A 227 6.14 4.98 -4.39
N ALA A 228 7.33 4.42 -4.15
CA ALA A 228 8.04 3.64 -5.17
C ALA A 228 7.26 2.37 -5.55
N LEU A 229 6.75 1.62 -4.58
CA LEU A 229 5.92 0.45 -4.85
C LEU A 229 4.66 0.83 -5.65
N ALA A 230 3.98 1.90 -5.25
CA ALA A 230 2.83 2.42 -5.98
C ALA A 230 3.20 2.86 -7.42
N GLY A 231 4.39 3.41 -7.62
CA GLY A 231 4.93 3.76 -8.94
C GLY A 231 5.10 2.55 -9.85
N MET A 232 5.67 1.46 -9.33
CA MET A 232 5.82 0.19 -10.07
C MET A 232 4.46 -0.37 -10.50
N VAL A 233 3.51 -0.42 -9.55
CA VAL A 233 2.14 -0.88 -9.84
C VAL A 233 1.45 0.01 -10.88
N THR A 234 1.63 1.34 -10.77
CA THR A 234 0.98 2.28 -11.70
C THR A 234 1.48 2.09 -13.13
N ILE A 235 2.80 2.07 -13.34
CA ILE A 235 3.36 1.90 -14.69
C ILE A 235 3.08 0.50 -15.25
N ALA A 236 3.11 -0.53 -14.42
CA ALA A 236 2.75 -1.88 -14.84
C ALA A 236 1.28 -1.94 -15.30
N ARG A 237 0.34 -1.41 -14.50
CA ARG A 237 -1.08 -1.42 -14.80
C ARG A 237 -1.42 -0.61 -16.07
N MET A 238 -0.77 0.53 -16.26
CA MET A 238 -0.94 1.36 -17.45
C MET A 238 -0.09 0.89 -18.63
N THR A 239 0.79 -0.11 -18.45
CA THR A 239 1.75 -0.61 -19.44
C THR A 239 2.60 0.47 -20.09
N SER A 240 2.73 1.60 -19.43
CA SER A 240 3.43 2.79 -19.90
C SER A 240 3.81 3.71 -18.74
N ALA A 241 4.75 4.63 -18.98
CA ALA A 241 5.03 5.73 -18.09
C ALA A 241 4.73 7.05 -18.81
N GLN A 242 4.01 7.94 -18.15
CA GLN A 242 3.62 9.23 -18.68
C GLN A 242 3.76 10.31 -17.62
N PRO A 243 4.16 11.57 -17.96
CA PRO A 243 4.35 12.64 -16.99
C PRO A 243 3.10 13.04 -16.19
N THR A 244 1.91 12.71 -16.70
CA THR A 244 0.62 13.01 -16.06
C THR A 244 0.17 11.98 -15.03
N TYR A 245 0.82 10.83 -14.95
CA TYR A 245 0.44 9.81 -13.98
C TYR A 245 0.66 10.27 -12.54
N GLY A 246 -0.12 9.70 -11.63
CA GLY A 246 -0.08 10.07 -10.22
C GLY A 246 -0.71 11.42 -9.87
N GLN A 247 -1.39 12.11 -10.82
CA GLN A 247 -2.17 13.31 -10.49
C GLN A 247 -3.33 12.94 -9.57
N ASN A 248 -3.50 13.74 -8.50
CA ASN A 248 -4.53 13.59 -7.48
C ASN A 248 -4.45 12.31 -6.62
N TYR A 249 -3.42 11.46 -6.76
CA TYR A 249 -3.23 10.29 -5.89
C TYR A 249 -3.09 10.67 -4.43
N GLU A 250 -2.53 11.83 -4.13
CA GLU A 250 -2.45 12.38 -2.78
C GLU A 250 -3.84 12.67 -2.20
N MET A 251 -4.77 13.20 -3.00
CA MET A 251 -6.14 13.48 -2.56
C MET A 251 -6.90 12.16 -2.28
N ASP A 252 -6.72 11.18 -3.14
CA ASP A 252 -7.32 9.85 -2.96
C ASP A 252 -6.81 9.16 -1.71
N ALA A 253 -5.49 9.24 -1.45
CA ALA A 253 -4.88 8.68 -0.26
C ALA A 253 -5.37 9.37 1.01
N ILE A 254 -5.44 10.72 1.01
CA ILE A 254 -5.97 11.50 2.13
C ILE A 254 -7.44 11.16 2.36
N GLY A 255 -8.27 11.17 1.32
CA GLY A 255 -9.69 10.81 1.41
C GLY A 255 -9.89 9.40 1.96
N SER A 256 -9.11 8.43 1.49
CA SER A 256 -9.15 7.06 1.99
C SER A 256 -8.78 6.95 3.47
N CYS A 257 -7.78 7.71 3.93
CA CYS A 257 -7.41 7.75 5.34
C CYS A 257 -8.50 8.34 6.21
N PHE A 258 -9.14 9.46 5.80
CA PHE A 258 -10.22 10.08 6.56
C PHE A 258 -11.46 9.20 6.64
N ILE A 259 -11.91 8.63 5.51
CA ILE A 259 -13.03 7.69 5.48
C ILE A 259 -12.71 6.46 6.35
N GLY A 260 -11.44 6.04 6.37
CA GLY A 260 -10.94 4.95 7.19
C GLY A 260 -10.79 5.26 8.68
N GLY A 261 -11.15 6.49 9.12
CA GLY A 261 -11.14 6.91 10.53
C GLY A 261 -9.78 7.35 11.05
N ALA A 262 -8.83 7.71 10.18
CA ALA A 262 -7.59 8.33 10.61
C ALA A 262 -7.79 9.82 10.93
N SER A 263 -7.24 10.28 12.07
CA SER A 263 -7.33 11.67 12.47
C SER A 263 -6.37 12.56 11.68
N ALA A 264 -6.86 13.75 11.25
CA ALA A 264 -6.04 14.79 10.64
C ALA A 264 -4.95 15.33 11.58
N TYR A 265 -5.24 15.32 12.87
CA TYR A 265 -4.31 15.79 13.91
C TYR A 265 -3.29 14.72 14.32
N GLY A 266 -3.43 13.49 13.83
CA GLY A 266 -2.57 12.34 14.17
C GLY A 266 -3.05 11.57 15.40
N GLY A 267 -2.24 10.60 15.83
CA GLY A 267 -2.47 9.80 17.05
C GLY A 267 -3.52 8.70 16.93
N THR A 268 -4.41 8.73 15.95
CA THR A 268 -5.44 7.70 15.76
C THR A 268 -5.55 7.30 14.29
N GLY A 269 -5.90 6.04 14.08
CA GLY A 269 -6.06 5.43 12.77
C GLY A 269 -5.70 3.95 12.82
N THR A 270 -6.21 3.17 11.90
CA THR A 270 -5.92 1.75 11.81
C THR A 270 -5.71 1.35 10.34
N VAL A 271 -4.76 0.44 10.09
CA VAL A 271 -4.52 -0.07 8.73
C VAL A 271 -5.78 -0.69 8.12
N PRO A 272 -6.55 -1.54 8.84
CA PRO A 272 -7.82 -2.05 8.31
C PRO A 272 -8.83 -0.95 7.96
N GLY A 273 -8.92 0.12 8.77
CA GLY A 273 -9.78 1.26 8.47
C GLY A 273 -9.41 1.94 7.16
N VAL A 274 -8.13 2.22 6.95
CA VAL A 274 -7.64 2.83 5.70
C VAL A 274 -7.96 1.98 4.47
N ILE A 275 -7.91 0.64 4.60
CA ILE A 275 -8.26 -0.27 3.50
C ILE A 275 -9.75 -0.12 3.13
N VAL A 276 -10.63 -0.11 4.13
CA VAL A 276 -12.07 0.10 3.92
C VAL A 276 -12.29 1.45 3.22
N GLY A 277 -11.61 2.51 3.69
CA GLY A 277 -11.65 3.82 3.06
C GLY A 277 -11.16 3.81 1.61
N ALA A 278 -10.08 3.09 1.32
CA ALA A 278 -9.53 2.97 -0.04
C ALA A 278 -10.49 2.23 -0.99
N VAL A 279 -11.13 1.15 -0.51
CA VAL A 279 -12.14 0.42 -1.28
C VAL A 279 -13.34 1.31 -1.57
N LEU A 280 -13.85 2.04 -0.58
CA LEU A 280 -14.96 2.98 -0.77
C LEU A 280 -14.61 4.09 -1.77
N MET A 281 -13.43 4.70 -1.65
CA MET A 281 -12.95 5.69 -2.63
C MET A 281 -12.83 5.11 -4.04
N GLY A 282 -12.36 3.87 -4.15
CA GLY A 282 -12.29 3.16 -5.42
C GLY A 282 -13.67 2.95 -6.05
N VAL A 283 -14.67 2.55 -5.25
CA VAL A 283 -16.06 2.37 -5.73
C VAL A 283 -16.71 3.69 -6.16
N ILE A 284 -16.42 4.80 -5.44
CA ILE A 284 -16.97 6.13 -5.80
C ILE A 284 -16.40 6.63 -7.13
N LYS A 285 -15.20 6.19 -7.51
CA LYS A 285 -14.51 6.65 -8.74
C LYS A 285 -14.82 5.83 -9.99
N ILE A 286 -15.51 4.71 -9.87
CA ILE A 286 -15.97 3.89 -11.00
C ILE A 286 -17.23 4.51 -11.59
#